data_36f79d2a39ce0423330791a41a3a5d58
#
_entry.id   36f79d2a39ce0423330791a41a3a5d58
#
_cell.length_a   1.000
_cell.length_b   1.000
_cell.length_c   1.000
_cell.angle_alpha   90.00
_cell.angle_beta   90.00
_cell.angle_gamma   90.00
#
_symmetry.space_group_name_H-M   'P 1'
#
loop_
_entity.id
_entity.type
_entity.pdbx_description
1 polymer ?
#
loop_
_entity_poly.entity_id
_entity_poly.type
_entity_poly.pdbx_seq_one_letter_code
_entity_poly.pdbx_strand_id
1 'polypeptide(L)'
;MVSSHSAEKNRHYGKFATTSRLISCMVTEGLVTAHFVPYTRSSDAIVGLCLILRQNKELLVAVPLRGLPELHTEQTTELNGIQCPKVELVDPWDMLPYIYAPKTQERQGNAPSPWLMDAADVLATVTEIFKDVDVHVDTLVDDYDAVELWNQFAQDYGVDNKELIQVLSEELASSMNHQTYTYDHPKPLPDLQSTAIHWEQSIVEGHATHPMHKARLSYPPLPSVEPGQVNLEHPSLRLVSIPSSSVKLRGDFEDLIRPMVDAMLAKTGASRSQYDVLVPVHEFQIPNIQQRFDNVVVLPPENNAPAEALTSIRSVAVPGLLDNLSLKLCIGIKVSSALRIVSPFSTHFGPGFSANVVPRLSYDRNVLTIQRELASAIYRHDDPHMAKHCSCVVREAPESEEDIDIVAAALVEKIQQPDTDETLVKHVWKLDTEEKRIAFMDRYIQTALQAFVPPLINNGVAFEAHGQNTMVRFNRKTGELKGFVIRDFGGIKAHNETLKKTCGVELDVLPDSTVVAETMEECYKLLYHTLFHSQFHRLIRVLDLHHNGRGWELVRKRFKQVVPEDDPMYTYFMEQRKVPGKCLMRMKLNELYRDYIYEPLPNMILSQPHSMP
;
A
#
# COMPACT_ATOMS: atom_id res chain seq x y z
N MET A 1 12.27 -0.94 -28.48
CA MET A 1 13.54 -0.61 -27.79
C MET A 1 13.36 0.79 -27.23
N VAL A 2 13.41 0.92 -25.90
CA VAL A 2 13.41 2.22 -25.21
C VAL A 2 14.67 2.96 -25.62
N SER A 3 14.60 4.26 -25.94
CA SER A 3 15.81 5.05 -26.24
C SER A 3 16.72 5.09 -25.01
N SER A 4 18.03 5.27 -25.18
CA SER A 4 18.96 5.36 -24.03
C SER A 4 18.56 6.45 -23.03
N HIS A 5 18.08 7.59 -23.50
CA HIS A 5 17.58 8.68 -22.66
C HIS A 5 16.32 8.30 -21.86
N SER A 6 15.42 7.50 -22.44
CA SER A 6 14.23 7.03 -21.73
C SER A 6 14.60 6.04 -20.61
N ALA A 7 15.57 5.15 -20.84
CA ALA A 7 16.02 4.19 -19.84
C ALA A 7 16.71 4.87 -18.65
N GLU A 8 17.53 5.90 -18.90
CA GLU A 8 18.20 6.69 -17.85
C GLU A 8 17.18 7.50 -17.03
N LYS A 9 16.20 8.13 -17.70
CA LYS A 9 15.08 8.80 -17.07
C LYS A 9 14.31 7.85 -16.16
N ASN A 10 13.90 6.68 -16.65
CA ASN A 10 13.13 5.71 -15.89
C ASN A 10 13.91 5.18 -14.68
N ARG A 11 15.22 4.98 -14.84
CA ARG A 11 16.11 4.62 -13.71
C ARG A 11 16.15 5.70 -12.65
N HIS A 12 16.29 6.97 -13.03
CA HIS A 12 16.29 8.11 -12.11
C HIS A 12 14.97 8.17 -11.31
N TYR A 13 13.83 8.11 -11.99
CA TYR A 13 12.53 8.10 -11.31
C TYR A 13 12.28 6.83 -10.49
N GLY A 14 12.81 5.68 -10.88
CA GLY A 14 12.76 4.45 -10.09
C GLY A 14 13.53 4.58 -8.77
N LYS A 15 14.72 5.18 -8.79
CA LYS A 15 15.49 5.56 -7.60
C LYS A 15 14.73 6.57 -6.75
N PHE A 16 14.27 7.67 -7.37
CA PHE A 16 13.54 8.72 -6.67
C PHE A 16 12.28 8.21 -5.98
N ALA A 17 11.47 7.38 -6.65
CA ALA A 17 10.24 6.85 -6.07
C ALA A 17 10.48 6.08 -4.77
N THR A 18 11.56 5.32 -4.68
CA THR A 18 11.92 4.59 -3.45
C THR A 18 12.56 5.51 -2.41
N THR A 19 13.48 6.40 -2.83
CA THR A 19 14.22 7.27 -1.91
C THR A 19 13.32 8.33 -1.29
N SER A 20 12.40 8.93 -2.04
CA SER A 20 11.43 9.90 -1.51
C SER A 20 10.52 9.29 -0.45
N ARG A 21 10.10 8.03 -0.63
CA ARG A 21 9.32 7.29 0.37
C ARG A 21 10.15 6.96 1.62
N LEU A 22 11.42 6.63 1.46
CA LEU A 22 12.32 6.41 2.59
C LEU A 22 12.51 7.71 3.39
N ILE A 23 12.77 8.82 2.73
CA ILE A 23 12.87 10.15 3.35
C ILE A 23 11.58 10.50 4.10
N SER A 24 10.42 10.32 3.45
CA SER A 24 9.12 10.56 4.07
C SER A 24 8.95 9.77 5.36
N CYS A 25 9.26 8.47 5.36
CA CYS A 25 9.22 7.63 6.57
C CYS A 25 10.20 8.11 7.64
N MET A 26 11.46 8.35 7.27
CA MET A 26 12.50 8.75 8.23
C MET A 26 12.15 10.08 8.92
N VAL A 27 11.62 11.03 8.19
CA VAL A 27 11.19 12.34 8.73
C VAL A 27 9.93 12.18 9.58
N THR A 28 8.90 11.58 9.02
CA THR A 28 7.58 11.45 9.67
C THR A 28 7.62 10.58 10.93
N GLU A 29 8.46 9.55 10.94
CA GLU A 29 8.66 8.68 12.10
C GLU A 29 9.67 9.24 13.12
N GLY A 30 10.22 10.44 12.87
CA GLY A 30 11.19 11.09 13.75
C GLY A 30 12.51 10.36 13.91
N LEU A 31 12.94 9.60 12.89
CA LEU A 31 14.25 8.96 12.84
C LEU A 31 15.36 9.96 12.50
N VAL A 32 15.02 10.99 11.73
CA VAL A 32 15.88 12.12 11.42
C VAL A 32 15.15 13.42 11.73
N THR A 33 15.93 14.50 11.94
CA THR A 33 15.38 15.83 12.05
C THR A 33 15.49 16.53 10.72
N ALA A 34 14.35 16.99 10.21
CA ALA A 34 14.26 17.77 8.97
C ALA A 34 13.75 19.18 9.26
N HIS A 35 14.28 20.15 8.50
CA HIS A 35 13.90 21.55 8.58
C HIS A 35 13.36 22.00 7.22
N PHE A 36 12.30 22.79 7.24
CA PHE A 36 11.81 23.44 6.04
C PHE A 36 12.52 24.80 5.88
N VAL A 37 13.20 24.97 4.75
CA VAL A 37 13.81 26.23 4.36
C VAL A 37 12.94 26.86 3.28
N PRO A 38 12.24 27.97 3.58
CA PRO A 38 11.35 28.60 2.60
C PRO A 38 12.14 29.24 1.47
N TYR A 39 11.61 29.20 0.25
CA TYR A 39 12.11 29.98 -0.86
C TYR A 39 11.22 31.20 -1.08
N THR A 40 11.75 32.38 -0.78
CA THR A 40 10.98 33.64 -0.74
C THR A 40 11.00 34.39 -2.05
N ARG A 41 11.81 33.96 -3.02
CA ARG A 41 11.86 34.58 -4.36
C ARG A 41 10.87 33.84 -5.26
N SER A 42 10.28 34.61 -6.20
CA SER A 42 9.22 34.08 -7.05
C SER A 42 9.72 32.92 -7.94
N SER A 43 9.28 31.71 -7.60
CA SER A 43 9.41 30.51 -8.42
C SER A 43 8.08 29.79 -8.38
N ASP A 44 7.50 29.50 -9.54
CA ASP A 44 6.26 28.72 -9.63
C ASP A 44 6.49 27.21 -9.35
N ALA A 45 7.76 26.77 -9.33
CA ALA A 45 8.12 25.36 -9.23
C ALA A 45 8.57 24.90 -7.85
N ILE A 46 9.20 25.79 -7.04
CA ILE A 46 9.82 25.43 -5.76
C ILE A 46 9.29 26.35 -4.66
N VAL A 47 8.66 25.74 -3.63
CA VAL A 47 8.21 26.48 -2.43
C VAL A 47 9.29 26.54 -1.35
N GLY A 48 10.27 25.66 -1.38
CA GLY A 48 11.38 25.57 -0.43
C GLY A 48 12.08 24.23 -0.46
N LEU A 49 12.93 24.00 0.54
CA LEU A 49 13.68 22.75 0.71
C LEU A 49 13.27 22.02 1.98
N CYS A 50 13.18 20.70 1.92
CA CYS A 50 13.29 19.83 3.08
C CYS A 50 14.77 19.52 3.30
N LEU A 51 15.35 20.10 4.35
CA LEU A 51 16.77 19.99 4.68
C LEU A 51 16.97 18.99 5.83
N ILE A 52 17.69 17.91 5.58
CA ILE A 52 18.01 16.90 6.58
C ILE A 52 19.49 17.03 6.93
N LEU A 53 19.75 17.31 8.21
CA LEU A 53 21.09 17.45 8.76
C LEU A 53 21.43 16.21 9.60
N ARG A 54 22.72 15.84 9.59
CA ARG A 54 23.31 14.86 10.50
C ARG A 54 23.40 15.45 11.93
N GLN A 55 23.73 14.62 12.90
CA GLN A 55 23.93 15.04 14.29
C GLN A 55 25.03 16.10 14.44
N ASN A 56 26.07 16.04 13.61
CA ASN A 56 27.15 17.03 13.54
C ASN A 56 26.79 18.31 12.78
N LYS A 57 25.51 18.48 12.36
CA LYS A 57 24.97 19.58 11.56
C LYS A 57 25.45 19.64 10.11
N GLU A 58 26.17 18.65 9.63
CA GLU A 58 26.48 18.53 8.20
C GLU A 58 25.24 18.12 7.40
N LEU A 59 25.21 18.53 6.13
CA LEU A 59 24.13 18.14 5.21
C LEU A 59 24.16 16.62 4.98
N LEU A 60 23.03 15.97 5.24
CA LEU A 60 22.80 14.61 4.79
C LEU A 60 22.19 14.63 3.39
N VAL A 61 20.99 15.19 3.26
CA VAL A 61 20.30 15.39 1.98
C VAL A 61 19.43 16.65 2.02
N ALA A 62 19.19 17.24 0.84
CA ALA A 62 18.24 18.30 0.62
C ALA A 62 17.28 17.91 -0.52
N VAL A 63 15.99 18.08 -0.28
CA VAL A 63 14.95 17.75 -1.26
C VAL A 63 14.14 18.99 -1.57
N PRO A 64 14.14 19.47 -2.83
CA PRO A 64 13.29 20.59 -3.23
C PRO A 64 11.82 20.17 -3.23
N LEU A 65 10.97 21.07 -2.72
CA LEU A 65 9.53 20.83 -2.56
C LEU A 65 8.73 21.73 -3.47
N ARG A 66 7.69 21.18 -4.09
CA ARG A 66 6.64 21.89 -4.82
C ARG A 66 5.41 22.18 -3.97
N GLY A 67 5.29 21.55 -2.80
CA GLY A 67 4.21 21.74 -1.82
C GLY A 67 4.77 21.85 -0.41
N LEU A 68 4.08 22.61 0.45
CA LEU A 68 4.49 22.79 1.84
C LEU A 68 4.29 21.49 2.63
N PRO A 69 5.29 21.06 3.42
CA PRO A 69 5.14 19.94 4.34
C PRO A 69 4.31 20.35 5.57
N GLU A 70 3.87 19.37 6.38
CA GLU A 70 3.31 19.67 7.69
C GLU A 70 4.44 20.08 8.64
N LEU A 71 4.31 21.27 9.22
CA LEU A 71 5.34 21.90 10.04
C LEU A 71 4.97 21.84 11.52
N HIS A 72 5.96 21.65 12.37
CA HIS A 72 5.79 21.76 13.82
C HIS A 72 5.53 23.22 14.20
N THR A 73 4.47 23.48 14.97
CA THR A 73 4.02 24.83 15.30
C THR A 73 4.97 25.62 16.20
N GLU A 74 5.81 24.94 16.99
CA GLU A 74 6.65 25.55 18.04
C GLU A 74 8.15 25.23 17.92
N GLN A 75 8.55 24.31 17.04
CA GLN A 75 9.95 23.94 16.89
C GLN A 75 10.54 24.54 15.61
N THR A 76 11.38 25.53 15.79
CA THR A 76 12.08 26.24 14.71
C THR A 76 13.58 26.27 15.00
N THR A 77 14.39 26.18 13.97
CA THR A 77 15.83 26.39 14.02
C THR A 77 16.16 27.61 13.19
N GLU A 78 17.01 28.47 13.71
CA GLU A 78 17.51 29.62 12.94
C GLU A 78 18.78 29.23 12.18
N LEU A 79 18.77 29.39 10.88
CA LEU A 79 19.92 29.21 10.01
C LEU A 79 20.21 30.56 9.33
N ASN A 80 21.32 31.20 9.68
CA ASN A 80 21.74 32.49 9.14
C ASN A 80 20.65 33.57 9.15
N GLY A 81 19.90 33.67 10.24
CA GLY A 81 18.79 34.63 10.39
C GLY A 81 17.46 34.21 9.75
N ILE A 82 17.43 33.07 9.06
CA ILE A 82 16.20 32.51 8.49
C ILE A 82 15.59 31.51 9.48
N GLN A 83 14.31 31.69 9.78
CA GLN A 83 13.57 30.78 10.63
C GLN A 83 13.17 29.53 9.83
N CYS A 84 13.70 28.38 10.23
CA CYS A 84 13.48 27.10 9.57
C CYS A 84 12.67 26.17 10.47
N PRO A 85 11.33 26.09 10.31
CA PRO A 85 10.50 25.24 11.13
C PRO A 85 10.83 23.75 10.90
N LYS A 86 10.69 22.95 11.97
CA LYS A 86 10.85 21.51 11.89
C LYS A 86 9.72 20.90 11.07
N VAL A 87 10.07 19.96 10.19
CA VAL A 87 9.11 19.20 9.41
C VAL A 87 8.57 18.03 10.25
N GLU A 88 7.25 17.89 10.35
CA GLU A 88 6.58 16.77 11.02
C GLU A 88 6.16 15.67 10.05
N LEU A 89 5.71 16.07 8.86
CA LEU A 89 5.33 15.14 7.79
C LEU A 89 5.65 15.75 6.44
N VAL A 90 6.32 14.98 5.59
CA VAL A 90 6.55 15.32 4.19
C VAL A 90 6.09 14.17 3.31
N ASP A 91 5.23 14.48 2.33
CA ASP A 91 4.70 13.46 1.42
C ASP A 91 5.56 13.37 0.16
N PRO A 92 5.86 12.17 -0.36
CA PRO A 92 6.60 12.00 -1.62
C PRO A 92 5.99 12.74 -2.81
N TRP A 93 4.66 12.98 -2.81
CA TRP A 93 3.98 13.73 -3.87
C TRP A 93 4.41 15.19 -3.94
N ASP A 94 4.80 15.79 -2.81
CA ASP A 94 5.22 17.17 -2.73
C ASP A 94 6.71 17.38 -3.01
N MET A 95 7.49 16.30 -3.14
CA MET A 95 8.90 16.34 -3.48
C MET A 95 9.10 16.47 -5.00
N LEU A 96 9.98 17.34 -5.42
CA LEU A 96 10.49 17.33 -6.79
C LEU A 96 11.47 16.14 -6.96
N PRO A 97 11.64 15.61 -8.19
CA PRO A 97 12.41 14.39 -8.42
C PRO A 97 13.94 14.59 -8.34
N TYR A 98 14.40 15.31 -7.32
CA TYR A 98 15.80 15.59 -7.07
C TYR A 98 16.13 15.33 -5.60
N ILE A 99 17.25 14.64 -5.33
CA ILE A 99 17.73 14.40 -3.96
C ILE A 99 19.19 14.79 -3.94
N TYR A 100 19.46 15.98 -3.47
CA TYR A 100 20.79 16.55 -3.44
C TYR A 100 21.55 16.12 -2.20
N ALA A 101 22.81 15.68 -2.39
CA ALA A 101 23.75 15.39 -1.32
C ALA A 101 25.11 16.03 -1.64
N PRO A 102 25.98 16.21 -0.62
CA PRO A 102 27.34 16.66 -0.84
C PRO A 102 28.12 15.66 -1.71
N LYS A 103 28.94 16.18 -2.63
CA LYS A 103 29.88 15.38 -3.40
C LYS A 103 30.95 14.78 -2.47
N THR A 104 31.22 13.49 -2.61
CA THR A 104 32.32 12.81 -1.92
C THR A 104 33.32 12.27 -2.93
N GLN A 105 34.48 11.76 -2.47
CA GLN A 105 35.47 11.14 -3.39
C GLN A 105 34.92 9.91 -4.10
N GLU A 106 33.98 9.21 -3.49
CA GLU A 106 33.30 8.04 -4.06
C GLU A 106 32.15 8.43 -4.98
N ARG A 107 31.63 9.65 -4.83
CA ARG A 107 30.47 10.18 -5.53
C ARG A 107 30.92 11.24 -6.52
N GLN A 108 31.26 10.83 -7.74
CA GLN A 108 31.57 11.73 -8.86
C GLN A 108 30.28 12.09 -9.56
N GLY A 109 29.61 13.14 -9.10
CA GLY A 109 28.35 13.58 -9.70
C GLY A 109 28.51 13.95 -11.17
N ASN A 110 27.63 13.47 -11.99
CA ASN A 110 27.46 13.90 -13.36
C ASN A 110 26.85 15.33 -13.39
N ALA A 111 27.00 16.01 -14.51
CA ALA A 111 26.26 17.24 -14.79
C ALA A 111 24.74 17.00 -14.61
N PRO A 112 23.94 18.06 -14.35
CA PRO A 112 22.49 17.95 -14.23
C PRO A 112 21.92 17.08 -15.34
N SER A 113 21.03 16.17 -14.98
CA SER A 113 20.47 15.17 -15.88
C SER A 113 19.78 15.83 -17.08
N PRO A 114 20.30 15.67 -18.32
CA PRO A 114 19.83 16.45 -19.48
C PRO A 114 18.40 16.10 -19.92
N TRP A 115 17.81 15.04 -19.36
CA TRP A 115 16.42 14.63 -19.62
C TRP A 115 15.40 15.28 -18.65
N LEU A 116 15.87 15.93 -17.59
CA LEU A 116 15.03 16.73 -16.69
C LEU A 116 15.16 18.19 -17.14
N MET A 117 14.13 18.74 -17.80
CA MET A 117 14.19 20.02 -18.49
C MET A 117 14.57 21.21 -17.59
N ASP A 118 14.27 21.11 -16.29
CA ASP A 118 14.45 22.14 -15.27
C ASP A 118 15.58 21.82 -14.27
N ALA A 119 16.37 20.75 -14.50
CA ALA A 119 17.40 20.33 -13.55
C ALA A 119 18.43 21.43 -13.22
N ALA A 120 18.81 22.23 -14.22
CA ALA A 120 19.74 23.33 -14.04
C ALA A 120 19.14 24.47 -13.21
N ASP A 121 17.89 24.82 -13.44
CA ASP A 121 17.17 25.88 -12.74
C ASP A 121 16.88 25.47 -11.29
N VAL A 122 16.48 24.22 -11.08
CA VAL A 122 16.30 23.64 -9.74
C VAL A 122 17.61 23.66 -8.95
N LEU A 123 18.72 23.20 -9.54
CA LEU A 123 20.03 23.22 -8.89
C LEU A 123 20.50 24.63 -8.58
N ALA A 124 20.27 25.59 -9.48
CA ALA A 124 20.60 26.99 -9.25
C ALA A 124 19.82 27.56 -8.06
N THR A 125 18.51 27.30 -7.99
CA THR A 125 17.66 27.68 -6.86
C THR A 125 18.10 27.07 -5.54
N VAL A 126 18.39 25.77 -5.51
CA VAL A 126 18.90 25.06 -4.32
C VAL A 126 20.23 25.65 -3.85
N THR A 127 21.13 25.95 -4.80
CA THR A 127 22.43 26.59 -4.50
C THR A 127 22.27 27.99 -3.92
N GLU A 128 21.27 28.73 -4.39
CA GLU A 128 20.93 30.06 -3.87
C GLU A 128 20.40 29.97 -2.43
N ILE A 129 19.47 29.07 -2.16
CA ILE A 129 18.95 28.84 -0.81
C ILE A 129 20.10 28.46 0.15
N PHE A 130 21.05 27.62 -0.28
CA PHE A 130 22.19 27.22 0.56
C PHE A 130 23.10 28.38 0.92
N LYS A 131 23.28 29.35 0.02
CA LYS A 131 24.03 30.58 0.33
C LYS A 131 23.29 31.41 1.39
N ASP A 132 21.99 31.48 1.33
CA ASP A 132 21.17 32.23 2.26
C ASP A 132 21.20 31.64 3.68
N VAL A 133 21.22 30.31 3.81
CA VAL A 133 21.27 29.60 5.11
C VAL A 133 22.68 29.22 5.59
N ASP A 134 23.72 29.68 4.89
CA ASP A 134 25.15 29.42 5.21
C ASP A 134 25.49 27.91 5.33
N VAL A 135 24.88 27.09 4.51
CA VAL A 135 25.22 25.68 4.38
C VAL A 135 26.31 25.55 3.33
N HIS A 136 27.56 25.40 3.79
CA HIS A 136 28.71 25.25 2.90
C HIS A 136 28.74 23.84 2.31
N VAL A 137 28.46 23.74 1.01
CA VAL A 137 28.67 22.53 0.23
C VAL A 137 29.40 22.91 -1.05
N ASP A 138 30.61 22.40 -1.23
CA ASP A 138 31.44 22.72 -2.40
C ASP A 138 30.78 22.28 -3.71
N THR A 139 30.11 21.14 -3.71
CA THR A 139 29.41 20.62 -4.87
C THR A 139 28.25 19.73 -4.44
N LEU A 140 27.07 19.95 -4.99
CA LEU A 140 25.90 19.10 -4.84
C LEU A 140 25.79 18.11 -6.00
N VAL A 141 25.34 16.92 -5.68
CA VAL A 141 25.03 15.89 -6.68
C VAL A 141 23.63 15.34 -6.47
N ASP A 142 22.91 15.16 -7.57
CA ASP A 142 21.59 14.52 -7.61
C ASP A 142 21.75 13.07 -8.11
N ASP A 143 22.39 12.24 -7.30
CA ASP A 143 22.58 10.80 -7.58
C ASP A 143 22.48 9.96 -6.30
N TYR A 144 21.76 10.47 -5.32
CA TYR A 144 21.61 9.79 -4.03
C TYR A 144 20.42 8.83 -4.08
N ASP A 145 20.66 7.58 -3.78
CA ASP A 145 19.60 6.58 -3.80
C ASP A 145 19.25 6.05 -2.41
N ALA A 146 18.19 5.25 -2.35
CA ALA A 146 17.65 4.76 -1.08
C ALA A 146 18.63 3.84 -0.33
N VAL A 147 19.47 3.09 -1.02
CA VAL A 147 20.47 2.20 -0.38
C VAL A 147 21.58 3.01 0.24
N GLU A 148 22.08 4.03 -0.46
CA GLU A 148 23.10 4.93 0.07
C GLU A 148 22.58 5.71 1.27
N LEU A 149 21.36 6.27 1.17
CA LEU A 149 20.72 6.97 2.27
C LEU A 149 20.54 6.06 3.50
N TRP A 150 20.08 4.83 3.28
CA TRP A 150 19.88 3.86 4.35
C TRP A 150 21.21 3.50 5.04
N ASN A 151 22.26 3.20 4.27
CA ASN A 151 23.56 2.83 4.81
C ASN A 151 24.18 3.99 5.60
N GLN A 152 24.09 5.22 5.10
CA GLN A 152 24.58 6.39 5.81
C GLN A 152 23.80 6.66 7.09
N PHE A 153 22.48 6.55 7.04
CA PHE A 153 21.62 6.66 8.22
C PHE A 153 21.97 5.59 9.26
N ALA A 154 22.11 4.33 8.83
CA ALA A 154 22.45 3.22 9.74
C ALA A 154 23.76 3.47 10.45
N GLN A 155 24.76 4.01 9.76
CA GLN A 155 26.05 4.40 10.35
C GLN A 155 25.89 5.56 11.36
N ASP A 156 25.17 6.63 10.97
CA ASP A 156 24.99 7.83 11.81
C ASP A 156 24.09 7.55 13.04
N TYR A 157 23.14 6.62 12.89
CA TYR A 157 22.21 6.20 13.96
C TYR A 157 22.79 5.12 14.87
N GLY A 158 23.94 4.51 14.50
CA GLY A 158 24.60 3.47 15.28
C GLY A 158 23.86 2.12 15.23
N VAL A 159 23.35 1.73 14.07
CA VAL A 159 22.74 0.40 13.88
C VAL A 159 23.84 -0.65 13.80
N ASP A 160 24.00 -1.46 14.84
CA ASP A 160 25.07 -2.47 14.92
C ASP A 160 24.73 -3.80 14.21
N ASN A 161 23.44 -4.06 13.94
CA ASN A 161 22.98 -5.29 13.29
C ASN A 161 23.27 -5.27 11.77
N LYS A 162 24.42 -5.83 11.39
CA LYS A 162 24.87 -5.90 9.98
C LYS A 162 23.92 -6.69 9.08
N GLU A 163 23.29 -7.74 9.61
CA GLU A 163 22.33 -8.55 8.86
C GLU A 163 21.07 -7.71 8.52
N LEU A 164 20.57 -6.97 9.49
CA LEU A 164 19.45 -6.04 9.28
C LEU A 164 19.79 -4.96 8.24
N ILE A 165 20.99 -4.37 8.31
CA ILE A 165 21.45 -3.37 7.34
C ILE A 165 21.44 -3.97 5.93
N GLN A 166 21.99 -5.16 5.76
CA GLN A 166 22.05 -5.86 4.48
C GLN A 166 20.65 -6.20 3.96
N VAL A 167 19.78 -6.78 4.78
CA VAL A 167 18.41 -7.16 4.39
C VAL A 167 17.61 -5.94 3.93
N LEU A 168 17.69 -4.81 4.63
CA LEU A 168 16.99 -3.60 4.24
C LEU A 168 17.59 -2.96 2.98
N SER A 169 18.90 -3.03 2.79
CA SER A 169 19.56 -2.60 1.55
C SER A 169 19.07 -3.41 0.34
N GLU A 170 18.94 -4.73 0.49
CA GLU A 170 18.40 -5.62 -0.56
C GLU A 170 16.93 -5.32 -0.87
N GLU A 171 16.10 -5.07 0.15
CA GLU A 171 14.70 -4.68 -0.04
C GLU A 171 14.57 -3.35 -0.80
N LEU A 172 15.39 -2.35 -0.45
CA LEU A 172 15.40 -1.04 -1.12
C LEU A 172 15.91 -1.16 -2.56
N ALA A 173 17.01 -1.89 -2.78
CA ALA A 173 17.54 -2.15 -4.13
C ALA A 173 16.51 -2.88 -5.01
N SER A 174 15.88 -3.92 -4.46
CA SER A 174 14.79 -4.63 -5.15
C SER A 174 13.64 -3.71 -5.50
N SER A 175 13.25 -2.80 -4.59
CA SER A 175 12.18 -1.82 -4.84
C SER A 175 12.53 -0.88 -6.01
N MET A 176 13.74 -0.32 -6.03
CA MET A 176 14.21 0.55 -7.11
C MET A 176 14.26 -0.17 -8.47
N ASN A 177 14.79 -1.40 -8.49
CA ASN A 177 14.94 -2.17 -9.72
C ASN A 177 13.57 -2.57 -10.32
N HIS A 178 12.63 -3.04 -9.50
CA HIS A 178 11.28 -3.38 -9.96
C HIS A 178 10.48 -2.14 -10.37
N GLN A 179 10.70 -0.99 -9.71
CA GLN A 179 10.04 0.25 -10.10
C GLN A 179 10.57 0.74 -11.46
N THR A 180 11.89 0.73 -11.66
CA THR A 180 12.51 1.05 -12.96
C THR A 180 11.96 0.15 -14.06
N TYR A 181 11.92 -1.18 -13.82
CA TYR A 181 11.35 -2.14 -14.76
C TYR A 181 9.89 -1.82 -15.12
N THR A 182 9.09 -1.41 -14.13
CA THR A 182 7.69 -1.05 -14.39
C THR A 182 7.57 0.18 -15.30
N TYR A 183 8.43 1.18 -15.13
CA TYR A 183 8.47 2.34 -16.02
C TYR A 183 8.98 2.02 -17.43
N ASP A 184 9.91 1.05 -17.55
CA ASP A 184 10.41 0.58 -18.85
C ASP A 184 9.38 -0.25 -19.64
N HIS A 185 8.36 -0.79 -18.94
CA HIS A 185 7.32 -1.64 -19.50
C HIS A 185 5.91 -1.08 -19.21
N PRO A 186 5.57 0.08 -19.79
CA PRO A 186 4.27 0.70 -19.59
C PRO A 186 3.13 -0.18 -20.12
N LYS A 187 2.01 -0.19 -19.41
CA LYS A 187 0.81 -0.97 -19.76
C LYS A 187 -0.25 -0.10 -20.41
N PRO A 188 -1.21 -0.67 -21.14
CA PRO A 188 -2.37 0.07 -21.60
C PRO A 188 -3.13 0.73 -20.45
N LEU A 189 -3.62 1.96 -20.63
CA LEU A 189 -4.43 2.63 -19.62
C LEU A 189 -5.81 1.98 -19.54
N PRO A 190 -6.32 1.71 -18.32
CA PRO A 190 -7.69 1.26 -18.16
C PRO A 190 -8.68 2.42 -18.34
N ASP A 191 -9.91 2.06 -18.65
CA ASP A 191 -11.06 2.93 -18.71
C ASP A 191 -12.28 2.29 -18.01
N LEU A 192 -13.44 2.95 -18.04
CA LEU A 192 -14.65 2.43 -17.41
C LEU A 192 -15.21 1.14 -18.08
N GLN A 193 -14.76 0.80 -19.28
CA GLN A 193 -15.15 -0.43 -19.98
C GLN A 193 -14.16 -1.57 -19.73
N SER A 194 -13.00 -1.27 -19.15
CA SER A 194 -11.99 -2.25 -18.79
C SER A 194 -12.49 -3.22 -17.72
N THR A 195 -11.86 -4.40 -17.63
CA THR A 195 -12.15 -5.36 -16.55
C THR A 195 -11.57 -4.88 -15.21
N ALA A 196 -12.10 -5.38 -14.10
CA ALA A 196 -11.54 -5.08 -12.77
C ALA A 196 -10.07 -5.52 -12.67
N ILE A 197 -9.72 -6.64 -13.29
CA ILE A 197 -8.33 -7.13 -13.29
C ILE A 197 -7.38 -6.19 -14.05
N HIS A 198 -7.82 -5.56 -15.12
CA HIS A 198 -7.02 -4.56 -15.84
C HIS A 198 -6.70 -3.36 -14.94
N TRP A 199 -7.66 -2.90 -14.13
CA TRP A 199 -7.44 -1.87 -13.12
C TRP A 199 -6.48 -2.34 -12.01
N GLU A 200 -6.61 -3.56 -11.53
CA GLU A 200 -5.68 -4.14 -10.54
C GLU A 200 -4.23 -4.18 -11.06
N GLN A 201 -4.05 -4.51 -12.33
CA GLN A 201 -2.75 -4.63 -13.00
C GLN A 201 -2.21 -3.30 -13.53
N SER A 202 -3.01 -2.23 -13.55
CA SER A 202 -2.57 -0.90 -13.99
C SER A 202 -1.72 -0.15 -12.94
N ILE A 203 -1.56 -0.70 -11.74
CA ILE A 203 -0.80 -0.08 -10.66
C ILE A 203 0.70 -0.02 -11.00
N VAL A 204 1.21 1.20 -11.14
CA VAL A 204 2.59 1.49 -11.53
C VAL A 204 3.50 1.62 -10.31
N GLU A 205 3.18 2.52 -9.38
CA GLU A 205 4.01 2.77 -8.19
C GLU A 205 3.54 2.00 -6.95
N GLY A 206 2.24 1.86 -6.74
CA GLY A 206 1.65 1.14 -5.61
C GLY A 206 1.61 1.96 -4.33
N HIS A 207 2.10 1.44 -3.21
CA HIS A 207 1.95 2.09 -1.91
C HIS A 207 2.59 3.47 -1.86
N ALA A 208 1.81 4.51 -1.55
CA ALA A 208 2.22 5.91 -1.68
C ALA A 208 3.41 6.31 -0.80
N THR A 209 3.54 5.73 0.41
CA THR A 209 4.54 6.13 1.41
C THR A 209 5.45 5.00 1.86
N HIS A 210 5.28 3.76 1.38
CA HIS A 210 6.11 2.63 1.81
C HIS A 210 7.42 2.56 1.00
N PRO A 211 8.62 2.65 1.60
CA PRO A 211 9.87 2.68 0.84
C PRO A 211 10.14 1.40 0.04
N MET A 212 9.71 0.24 0.55
CA MET A 212 9.83 -1.03 -0.16
C MET A 212 8.58 -1.34 -1.02
N HIS A 213 7.92 -0.32 -1.59
CA HIS A 213 6.63 -0.42 -2.29
C HIS A 213 6.62 -1.42 -3.46
N LYS A 214 7.73 -1.61 -4.16
CA LYS A 214 7.91 -2.57 -5.26
C LYS A 214 8.87 -3.72 -4.93
N ALA A 215 9.39 -3.81 -3.70
CA ALA A 215 10.31 -4.87 -3.34
C ALA A 215 9.68 -6.26 -3.53
N ARG A 216 10.41 -7.15 -4.17
CA ARG A 216 10.08 -8.56 -4.37
C ARG A 216 11.32 -9.39 -4.16
N LEU A 217 11.30 -10.23 -3.16
CA LEU A 217 12.42 -11.09 -2.79
C LEU A 217 11.93 -12.52 -2.59
N SER A 218 12.69 -13.46 -3.06
CA SER A 218 12.48 -14.89 -2.80
C SER A 218 13.69 -15.48 -2.12
N TYR A 219 13.48 -16.55 -1.40
CA TYR A 219 14.54 -17.27 -0.69
C TYR A 219 14.51 -18.75 -1.08
N PRO A 220 15.65 -19.46 -1.06
CA PRO A 220 15.67 -20.87 -1.36
C PRO A 220 14.60 -21.64 -0.57
N PRO A 221 13.92 -22.62 -1.18
CA PRO A 221 14.17 -23.26 -2.49
C PRO A 221 13.54 -22.54 -3.68
N LEU A 222 12.89 -21.38 -3.49
CA LEU A 222 12.26 -20.64 -4.59
C LEU A 222 13.33 -20.02 -5.51
N PRO A 223 13.05 -19.94 -6.83
CA PRO A 223 13.92 -19.23 -7.75
C PRO A 223 13.92 -17.73 -7.47
N SER A 224 14.93 -17.00 -7.97
CA SER A 224 14.97 -15.53 -7.92
C SER A 224 13.77 -14.91 -8.63
N VAL A 225 13.33 -13.76 -8.12
CA VAL A 225 12.24 -12.94 -8.69
C VAL A 225 12.76 -11.61 -9.24
N GLU A 226 13.91 -11.63 -9.89
CA GLU A 226 14.44 -10.44 -10.56
C GLU A 226 13.45 -9.87 -11.59
N PRO A 227 13.50 -8.54 -11.85
CA PRO A 227 12.58 -7.91 -12.78
C PRO A 227 12.56 -8.60 -14.16
N GLY A 228 11.36 -8.93 -14.63
CA GLY A 228 11.14 -9.58 -15.93
C GLY A 228 11.42 -11.08 -15.99
N GLN A 229 11.97 -11.71 -14.95
CA GLN A 229 12.27 -13.15 -14.98
C GLN A 229 11.04 -14.03 -14.70
N VAL A 230 10.11 -13.55 -13.88
CA VAL A 230 8.90 -14.29 -13.50
C VAL A 230 7.67 -13.45 -13.80
N ASN A 231 6.72 -14.00 -14.53
CA ASN A 231 5.43 -13.35 -14.75
C ASN A 231 4.51 -13.61 -13.55
N LEU A 232 4.52 -12.67 -12.59
CA LEU A 232 3.68 -12.75 -11.40
C LEU A 232 2.24 -12.23 -11.64
N GLU A 233 1.94 -11.67 -12.80
CA GLU A 233 0.62 -11.15 -13.15
C GLU A 233 -0.27 -12.21 -13.80
N HIS A 234 0.33 -13.13 -14.56
CA HIS A 234 -0.38 -14.22 -15.23
C HIS A 234 0.21 -15.57 -14.80
N PRO A 235 0.04 -15.95 -13.52
CA PRO A 235 0.58 -17.20 -13.02
C PRO A 235 -0.20 -18.41 -13.55
N SER A 236 0.42 -19.57 -13.45
CA SER A 236 -0.24 -20.85 -13.58
C SER A 236 -0.57 -21.42 -12.19
N LEU A 237 -1.78 -21.92 -12.01
CA LEU A 237 -2.15 -22.70 -10.83
C LEU A 237 -1.86 -24.18 -11.04
N ARG A 238 -1.44 -24.82 -9.98
CA ARG A 238 -1.18 -26.26 -9.92
C ARG A 238 -2.08 -26.91 -8.86
N LEU A 239 -2.21 -28.22 -8.90
CA LEU A 239 -2.92 -28.98 -7.87
C LEU A 239 -1.95 -29.77 -7.02
N VAL A 240 -2.23 -29.82 -5.73
CA VAL A 240 -1.60 -30.73 -4.78
C VAL A 240 -2.66 -31.58 -4.10
N SER A 241 -2.34 -32.86 -3.85
CA SER A 241 -3.17 -33.78 -3.07
C SER A 241 -2.62 -33.88 -1.66
N ILE A 242 -3.44 -33.60 -0.67
CA ILE A 242 -3.09 -33.62 0.75
C ILE A 242 -3.94 -34.72 1.45
N PRO A 243 -3.34 -35.61 2.23
CA PRO A 243 -4.11 -36.59 3.02
C PRO A 243 -5.18 -35.89 3.88
N SER A 244 -6.38 -36.43 3.92
CA SER A 244 -7.52 -35.84 4.65
C SER A 244 -7.22 -35.61 6.13
N SER A 245 -6.36 -36.43 6.74
CA SER A 245 -5.87 -36.26 8.11
C SER A 245 -4.92 -35.07 8.29
N SER A 246 -4.26 -34.65 7.21
CA SER A 246 -3.23 -33.58 7.18
C SER A 246 -3.74 -32.24 6.64
N VAL A 247 -5.03 -32.09 6.42
CA VAL A 247 -5.64 -30.83 5.99
C VAL A 247 -6.75 -30.40 6.95
N LYS A 248 -6.91 -29.08 7.12
CA LYS A 248 -8.06 -28.49 7.81
C LYS A 248 -8.86 -27.68 6.78
N LEU A 249 -10.12 -28.05 6.60
CA LEU A 249 -11.06 -27.36 5.74
C LEU A 249 -12.05 -26.55 6.57
N ARG A 250 -12.50 -25.43 6.03
CA ARG A 250 -13.66 -24.65 6.53
C ARG A 250 -14.54 -24.23 5.36
N GLY A 251 -15.85 -24.23 5.59
CA GLY A 251 -16.86 -24.00 4.55
C GLY A 251 -16.84 -25.11 3.50
N ASP A 252 -17.57 -24.89 2.41
CA ASP A 252 -17.74 -25.88 1.33
C ASP A 252 -16.58 -25.83 0.31
N PHE A 253 -15.33 -25.89 0.81
CA PHE A 253 -14.12 -25.65 0.02
C PHE A 253 -14.05 -26.47 -1.25
N GLU A 254 -14.22 -27.81 -1.15
CA GLU A 254 -14.08 -28.70 -2.30
C GLU A 254 -15.17 -28.49 -3.34
N ASP A 255 -16.40 -28.13 -2.91
CA ASP A 255 -17.51 -27.88 -3.82
C ASP A 255 -17.33 -26.56 -4.58
N LEU A 256 -16.85 -25.52 -3.91
CA LEU A 256 -16.59 -24.21 -4.53
C LEU A 256 -15.51 -24.25 -5.61
N ILE A 257 -14.45 -25.04 -5.42
CA ILE A 257 -13.35 -25.13 -6.40
C ILE A 257 -13.54 -26.27 -7.41
N ARG A 258 -14.59 -27.08 -7.28
CA ARG A 258 -14.82 -28.28 -8.09
C ARG A 258 -14.76 -28.02 -9.61
N PRO A 259 -15.40 -26.97 -10.17
CA PRO A 259 -15.35 -26.73 -11.62
C PRO A 259 -13.92 -26.60 -12.14
N MET A 260 -13.08 -25.86 -11.44
CA MET A 260 -11.68 -25.68 -11.79
C MET A 260 -10.89 -26.98 -11.65
N VAL A 261 -11.04 -27.69 -10.53
CA VAL A 261 -10.34 -28.95 -10.27
C VAL A 261 -10.68 -29.99 -11.34
N ASP A 262 -11.96 -30.15 -11.68
CA ASP A 262 -12.39 -31.13 -12.70
C ASP A 262 -11.83 -30.78 -14.08
N ALA A 263 -11.81 -29.48 -14.45
CA ALA A 263 -11.20 -29.03 -15.71
C ALA A 263 -9.68 -29.27 -15.73
N MET A 264 -8.98 -29.07 -14.61
CA MET A 264 -7.55 -29.33 -14.52
C MET A 264 -7.26 -30.84 -14.62
N LEU A 265 -8.02 -31.70 -13.96
CA LEU A 265 -7.83 -33.16 -13.99
C LEU A 265 -8.15 -33.76 -15.36
N ALA A 266 -9.15 -33.23 -16.06
CA ALA A 266 -9.51 -33.66 -17.41
C ALA A 266 -8.36 -33.60 -18.40
N LYS A 267 -7.39 -32.70 -18.22
CA LYS A 267 -6.22 -32.56 -19.10
C LYS A 267 -5.34 -33.80 -19.15
N THR A 268 -5.34 -34.61 -18.08
CA THR A 268 -4.57 -35.87 -18.00
C THR A 268 -5.46 -37.11 -17.98
N GLY A 269 -6.79 -36.93 -18.05
CA GLY A 269 -7.76 -38.03 -17.89
C GLY A 269 -7.84 -38.58 -16.46
N ALA A 270 -7.30 -37.83 -15.47
CA ALA A 270 -7.37 -38.23 -14.07
C ALA A 270 -8.77 -37.99 -13.47
N SER A 271 -9.10 -38.78 -12.43
CA SER A 271 -10.35 -38.67 -11.67
C SER A 271 -10.06 -38.22 -10.24
N ARG A 272 -10.95 -37.39 -9.66
CA ARG A 272 -10.87 -36.97 -8.25
C ARG A 272 -10.76 -38.14 -7.26
N SER A 273 -11.41 -39.25 -7.55
CA SER A 273 -11.38 -40.45 -6.70
C SER A 273 -9.98 -41.07 -6.55
N GLN A 274 -9.00 -40.65 -7.34
CA GLN A 274 -7.61 -41.09 -7.26
C GLN A 274 -6.79 -40.32 -6.23
N TYR A 275 -7.35 -39.27 -5.65
CA TYR A 275 -6.67 -38.33 -4.77
C TYR A 275 -7.46 -38.11 -3.48
N ASP A 276 -6.76 -37.71 -2.44
CA ASP A 276 -7.36 -37.20 -1.21
C ASP A 276 -7.89 -35.75 -1.46
N VAL A 277 -7.65 -34.84 -0.53
CA VAL A 277 -8.11 -33.43 -0.70
C VAL A 277 -7.22 -32.71 -1.69
N LEU A 278 -7.82 -32.21 -2.77
CA LEU A 278 -7.13 -31.41 -3.79
C LEU A 278 -7.16 -29.93 -3.43
N VAL A 279 -5.97 -29.30 -3.39
CA VAL A 279 -5.81 -27.89 -3.07
C VAL A 279 -5.07 -27.18 -4.22
N PRO A 280 -5.64 -26.08 -4.77
CA PRO A 280 -4.93 -25.26 -5.76
C PRO A 280 -3.81 -24.47 -5.10
N VAL A 281 -2.66 -24.41 -5.76
CA VAL A 281 -1.48 -23.69 -5.32
C VAL A 281 -0.89 -22.90 -6.48
N HIS A 282 -0.24 -21.79 -6.16
CA HIS A 282 0.53 -21.02 -7.14
C HIS A 282 1.75 -21.85 -7.58
N GLU A 283 2.03 -21.94 -8.90
CA GLU A 283 3.14 -22.77 -9.41
C GLU A 283 4.49 -22.39 -8.79
N PHE A 284 4.72 -21.10 -8.54
CA PHE A 284 5.94 -20.61 -7.90
C PHE A 284 6.17 -21.20 -6.49
N GLN A 285 5.09 -21.65 -5.82
CA GLN A 285 5.15 -22.23 -4.48
C GLN A 285 5.54 -23.71 -4.46
N ILE A 286 5.55 -24.38 -5.59
CA ILE A 286 5.79 -25.83 -5.69
C ILE A 286 7.12 -26.27 -5.02
N PRO A 287 8.27 -25.61 -5.25
CA PRO A 287 9.52 -26.00 -4.58
C PRO A 287 9.43 -25.94 -3.05
N ASN A 288 8.75 -24.93 -2.50
CA ASN A 288 8.51 -24.85 -1.06
C ASN A 288 7.65 -26.01 -0.54
N ILE A 289 6.62 -26.41 -1.28
CA ILE A 289 5.74 -27.51 -0.91
C ILE A 289 6.51 -28.82 -0.91
N GLN A 290 7.26 -29.10 -1.97
CA GLN A 290 8.06 -30.31 -2.11
C GLN A 290 9.14 -30.45 -1.03
N GLN A 291 9.74 -29.33 -0.61
CA GLN A 291 10.77 -29.34 0.43
C GLN A 291 10.20 -29.50 1.84
N ARG A 292 8.97 -29.00 2.10
CA ARG A 292 8.42 -28.89 3.46
C ARG A 292 7.46 -30.00 3.85
N PHE A 293 6.84 -30.68 2.88
CA PHE A 293 5.74 -31.59 3.13
C PHE A 293 5.95 -32.94 2.43
N ASP A 294 6.43 -33.93 3.16
CA ASP A 294 6.76 -35.26 2.61
C ASP A 294 5.53 -36.06 2.15
N ASN A 295 4.34 -35.75 2.69
CA ASN A 295 3.10 -36.47 2.40
C ASN A 295 2.16 -35.69 1.45
N VAL A 296 2.61 -34.58 0.86
CA VAL A 296 1.86 -33.84 -0.14
C VAL A 296 2.30 -34.26 -1.53
N VAL A 297 1.35 -34.71 -2.34
CA VAL A 297 1.62 -35.12 -3.73
C VAL A 297 1.33 -33.96 -4.67
N VAL A 298 2.36 -33.49 -5.37
CA VAL A 298 2.20 -32.50 -6.44
C VAL A 298 1.76 -33.23 -7.72
N LEU A 299 0.61 -32.83 -8.28
CA LEU A 299 0.09 -33.42 -9.50
C LEU A 299 0.96 -33.03 -10.72
N PRO A 300 0.88 -33.81 -11.83
CA PRO A 300 1.59 -33.51 -13.06
C PRO A 300 1.44 -32.06 -13.54
N PRO A 301 2.45 -31.46 -14.18
CA PRO A 301 2.38 -30.05 -14.63
C PRO A 301 1.27 -29.76 -15.64
N GLU A 302 0.77 -30.75 -16.33
CA GLU A 302 -0.36 -30.65 -17.25
C GLU A 302 -1.67 -30.32 -16.52
N ASN A 303 -1.82 -30.76 -15.24
CA ASN A 303 -2.94 -30.41 -14.39
C ASN A 303 -2.77 -28.98 -13.84
N ASN A 304 -2.94 -28.00 -14.71
CA ASN A 304 -2.78 -26.58 -14.42
C ASN A 304 -3.99 -25.76 -14.87
N ALA A 305 -4.10 -24.53 -14.36
CA ALA A 305 -5.05 -23.52 -14.84
C ALA A 305 -4.35 -22.17 -14.95
N PRO A 306 -4.53 -21.43 -16.07
CA PRO A 306 -4.08 -20.05 -16.14
C PRO A 306 -4.88 -19.19 -15.16
N ALA A 307 -4.21 -18.21 -14.57
CA ALA A 307 -4.83 -17.30 -13.62
C ALA A 307 -4.33 -15.87 -13.82
N GLU A 308 -5.04 -14.91 -13.27
CA GLU A 308 -4.71 -13.49 -13.33
C GLU A 308 -4.57 -12.95 -11.89
N ALA A 309 -3.39 -12.41 -11.58
CA ALA A 309 -3.10 -11.92 -10.24
C ALA A 309 -3.74 -10.56 -9.99
N LEU A 310 -4.34 -10.43 -8.82
CA LEU A 310 -4.76 -9.15 -8.25
C LEU A 310 -3.55 -8.38 -7.69
N THR A 311 -3.77 -7.15 -7.25
CA THR A 311 -2.74 -6.25 -6.68
C THR A 311 -1.85 -6.91 -5.60
N SER A 312 -2.40 -7.84 -4.83
CA SER A 312 -1.66 -8.55 -3.78
C SER A 312 -0.68 -9.61 -4.31
N ILE A 313 -0.71 -9.90 -5.62
CA ILE A 313 0.06 -10.94 -6.34
C ILE A 313 -0.37 -12.37 -5.95
N ARG A 314 -0.64 -12.63 -4.67
CA ARG A 314 -1.06 -13.95 -4.16
C ARG A 314 -2.55 -14.24 -4.31
N SER A 315 -3.38 -13.23 -4.51
CA SER A 315 -4.79 -13.42 -4.82
C SER A 315 -4.96 -13.43 -6.33
N VAL A 316 -5.72 -14.39 -6.83
CA VAL A 316 -5.88 -14.59 -8.28
C VAL A 316 -7.35 -14.80 -8.65
N ALA A 317 -7.74 -14.29 -9.81
CA ALA A 317 -8.92 -14.71 -10.53
C ALA A 317 -8.57 -15.89 -11.46
N VAL A 318 -9.55 -16.76 -11.72
CA VAL A 318 -9.41 -17.90 -12.66
C VAL A 318 -10.55 -17.84 -13.67
N PRO A 319 -10.45 -16.93 -14.67
CA PRO A 319 -11.54 -16.66 -15.61
C PRO A 319 -12.04 -17.92 -16.34
N GLY A 320 -13.35 -18.09 -16.44
CA GLY A 320 -14.00 -19.21 -17.12
C GLY A 320 -13.96 -20.54 -16.35
N LEU A 321 -13.29 -20.60 -15.19
CA LEU A 321 -13.24 -21.78 -14.33
C LEU A 321 -13.80 -21.53 -12.93
N LEU A 322 -13.63 -20.33 -12.41
CA LEU A 322 -14.17 -19.89 -11.11
C LEU A 322 -14.78 -18.49 -11.28
N ASP A 323 -15.92 -18.42 -11.93
CA ASP A 323 -16.65 -17.17 -12.12
C ASP A 323 -17.20 -16.66 -10.78
N ASN A 324 -17.11 -15.34 -10.55
CA ASN A 324 -17.50 -14.67 -9.31
C ASN A 324 -16.72 -15.09 -8.04
N LEU A 325 -15.61 -15.79 -8.20
CA LEU A 325 -14.74 -16.20 -7.10
C LEU A 325 -13.28 -15.80 -7.38
N SER A 326 -12.53 -15.58 -6.32
CA SER A 326 -11.08 -15.43 -6.35
C SER A 326 -10.43 -16.34 -5.31
N LEU A 327 -9.19 -16.72 -5.57
CA LEU A 327 -8.40 -17.54 -4.66
C LEU A 327 -7.29 -16.71 -4.03
N LYS A 328 -7.16 -16.75 -2.70
CA LYS A 328 -6.03 -16.17 -1.97
C LYS A 328 -5.08 -17.29 -1.59
N LEU A 329 -3.91 -17.31 -2.21
CA LEU A 329 -2.94 -18.39 -2.17
C LEU A 329 -1.67 -18.00 -1.40
N CYS A 330 -0.81 -18.98 -1.17
CA CYS A 330 0.57 -18.75 -0.75
C CYS A 330 1.48 -18.63 -1.97
N ILE A 331 2.42 -17.72 -1.94
CA ILE A 331 3.42 -17.58 -2.99
C ILE A 331 4.86 -17.62 -2.44
N GLY A 332 5.07 -17.53 -1.13
CA GLY A 332 6.38 -17.66 -0.49
C GLY A 332 7.41 -16.58 -0.83
N ILE A 333 7.03 -15.53 -1.55
CA ILE A 333 7.88 -14.37 -1.80
C ILE A 333 7.58 -13.24 -0.83
N LYS A 334 8.57 -12.43 -0.54
CA LYS A 334 8.43 -11.19 0.21
C LYS A 334 8.08 -10.06 -0.75
N VAL A 335 6.92 -9.44 -0.54
CA VAL A 335 6.46 -8.29 -1.32
C VAL A 335 6.26 -7.13 -0.38
N SER A 336 6.87 -6.00 -0.69
CA SER A 336 6.99 -4.89 0.25
C SER A 336 7.67 -5.36 1.55
N SER A 337 6.98 -5.35 2.67
CA SER A 337 7.55 -5.83 3.96
C SER A 337 7.08 -7.24 4.35
N ALA A 338 6.19 -7.86 3.57
CA ALA A 338 5.47 -9.05 4.01
C ALA A 338 5.74 -10.28 3.14
N LEU A 339 6.03 -11.41 3.78
CA LEU A 339 5.99 -12.71 3.12
C LEU A 339 4.55 -13.03 2.72
N ARG A 340 4.30 -13.29 1.44
CA ARG A 340 2.95 -13.49 0.87
C ARG A 340 2.46 -14.93 1.06
N ILE A 341 2.14 -15.25 2.30
CA ILE A 341 1.60 -16.54 2.77
C ILE A 341 0.23 -16.32 3.39
N VAL A 342 -0.54 -17.38 3.61
CA VAL A 342 -1.86 -17.34 4.27
C VAL A 342 -1.78 -18.11 5.59
N SER A 343 -1.95 -17.39 6.69
CA SER A 343 -1.75 -17.93 8.03
C SER A 343 -2.94 -18.77 8.51
N PRO A 344 -2.73 -19.65 9.53
CA PRO A 344 -3.82 -20.33 10.21
C PRO A 344 -4.89 -19.38 10.77
N PHE A 345 -4.50 -18.19 11.21
CA PHE A 345 -5.45 -17.16 11.67
C PHE A 345 -6.41 -16.75 10.55
N SER A 346 -5.89 -16.43 9.36
CA SER A 346 -6.71 -16.00 8.21
C SER A 346 -7.65 -17.11 7.73
N THR A 347 -7.13 -18.36 7.60
CA THR A 347 -7.94 -19.50 7.14
C THR A 347 -9.00 -19.90 8.14
N HIS A 348 -8.76 -19.68 9.44
CA HIS A 348 -9.75 -19.93 10.49
C HIS A 348 -10.80 -18.82 10.55
N PHE A 349 -10.35 -17.56 10.60
CA PHE A 349 -11.20 -16.41 10.86
C PHE A 349 -12.12 -16.05 9.68
N GLY A 350 -11.58 -15.98 8.47
CA GLY A 350 -12.29 -15.45 7.30
C GLY A 350 -13.65 -16.11 7.03
N PRO A 351 -13.73 -17.45 6.89
CA PRO A 351 -15.01 -18.12 6.66
C PRO A 351 -15.98 -17.97 7.84
N GLY A 352 -15.50 -18.03 9.08
CA GLY A 352 -16.33 -17.86 10.27
C GLY A 352 -16.93 -16.46 10.38
N PHE A 353 -16.11 -15.43 10.17
CA PHE A 353 -16.56 -14.04 10.14
C PHE A 353 -17.57 -13.78 9.02
N SER A 354 -17.31 -14.31 7.84
CA SER A 354 -18.19 -14.20 6.67
C SER A 354 -19.57 -14.81 6.91
N ALA A 355 -19.62 -15.99 7.53
CA ALA A 355 -20.87 -16.72 7.77
C ALA A 355 -21.66 -16.16 8.96
N ASN A 356 -20.97 -15.80 10.05
CA ASN A 356 -21.63 -15.53 11.33
C ASN A 356 -21.74 -14.03 11.67
N VAL A 357 -20.78 -13.20 11.25
CA VAL A 357 -20.72 -11.78 11.63
C VAL A 357 -21.27 -10.89 10.52
N VAL A 358 -20.75 -11.01 9.29
CA VAL A 358 -21.12 -10.14 8.15
C VAL A 358 -22.64 -10.00 7.96
N PRO A 359 -23.47 -11.09 8.04
CA PRO A 359 -24.93 -10.96 7.87
C PRO A 359 -25.62 -10.11 8.93
N ARG A 360 -24.99 -9.94 10.10
CA ARG A 360 -25.55 -9.22 11.28
C ARG A 360 -25.06 -7.80 11.44
N LEU A 361 -24.09 -7.38 10.61
CA LEU A 361 -23.57 -6.01 10.65
C LEU A 361 -24.62 -5.00 10.17
N SER A 362 -24.65 -3.85 10.83
CA SER A 362 -25.55 -2.74 10.52
C SER A 362 -24.89 -1.76 9.55
N TYR A 363 -25.16 -1.92 8.26
CA TYR A 363 -24.66 -1.04 7.20
C TYR A 363 -25.64 -1.03 6.01
N ASP A 364 -25.55 -0.02 5.15
CA ASP A 364 -26.33 0.03 3.92
C ASP A 364 -25.67 -0.84 2.82
N ARG A 365 -26.35 -1.93 2.46
CA ARG A 365 -25.87 -2.89 1.45
C ARG A 365 -25.89 -2.34 0.02
N ASN A 366 -26.54 -1.21 -0.22
CA ASN A 366 -26.48 -0.50 -1.51
C ASN A 366 -25.21 0.34 -1.62
N VAL A 367 -24.61 0.73 -0.47
CA VAL A 367 -23.41 1.58 -0.40
C VAL A 367 -22.15 0.75 -0.17
N LEU A 368 -22.21 -0.30 0.68
CA LEU A 368 -21.09 -1.18 0.96
C LEU A 368 -21.39 -2.63 0.58
N THR A 369 -20.55 -3.21 -0.24
CA THR A 369 -20.50 -4.65 -0.48
C THR A 369 -19.29 -5.24 0.26
N ILE A 370 -19.48 -6.30 1.02
CA ILE A 370 -18.41 -7.03 1.70
C ILE A 370 -18.19 -8.34 0.93
N GLN A 371 -17.03 -8.48 0.26
CA GLN A 371 -16.63 -9.71 -0.41
C GLN A 371 -16.23 -10.75 0.65
N ARG A 372 -17.10 -11.74 0.86
CA ARG A 372 -16.94 -12.77 1.88
C ARG A 372 -15.82 -13.76 1.54
N GLU A 373 -15.11 -14.22 2.55
CA GLU A 373 -14.24 -15.37 2.47
C GLU A 373 -15.07 -16.61 2.79
N LEU A 374 -15.45 -17.38 1.76
CA LEU A 374 -16.48 -18.42 1.86
C LEU A 374 -15.94 -19.73 2.44
N ALA A 375 -14.70 -20.07 2.08
CA ALA A 375 -14.10 -21.32 2.46
C ALA A 375 -12.59 -21.23 2.50
N SER A 376 -11.95 -22.18 3.18
CA SER A 376 -10.50 -22.26 3.22
C SER A 376 -9.99 -23.68 3.39
N ALA A 377 -8.75 -23.90 2.95
CA ALA A 377 -7.95 -25.10 3.20
C ALA A 377 -6.58 -24.69 3.72
N ILE A 378 -6.04 -25.42 4.68
CA ILE A 378 -4.68 -25.24 5.19
C ILE A 378 -4.10 -26.58 5.61
N TYR A 379 -2.81 -26.79 5.31
CA TYR A 379 -2.09 -27.96 5.81
C TYR A 379 -2.06 -27.93 7.35
N ARG A 380 -2.42 -29.07 7.98
CA ARG A 380 -2.44 -29.21 9.42
C ARG A 380 -1.03 -29.52 9.93
N HIS A 381 -0.45 -28.59 10.67
CA HIS A 381 0.84 -28.75 11.30
C HIS A 381 0.87 -28.00 12.63
N ASP A 382 1.56 -28.53 13.64
CA ASP A 382 1.67 -27.90 14.97
C ASP A 382 2.47 -26.60 14.90
N ASP A 383 3.49 -26.56 14.03
CA ASP A 383 4.19 -25.32 13.72
C ASP A 383 3.39 -24.48 12.70
N PRO A 384 2.85 -23.33 13.10
CA PRO A 384 2.12 -22.43 12.20
C PRO A 384 3.01 -21.85 11.10
N HIS A 385 4.35 -21.84 11.29
CA HIS A 385 5.29 -21.42 10.25
C HIS A 385 5.40 -22.42 9.11
N MET A 386 5.15 -23.69 9.36
CA MET A 386 5.04 -24.71 8.32
C MET A 386 3.67 -24.64 7.63
N ALA A 387 2.58 -24.69 8.39
CA ALA A 387 1.21 -24.73 7.88
C ALA A 387 0.91 -23.63 6.84
N LYS A 388 1.40 -22.41 7.06
CA LYS A 388 1.15 -21.23 6.22
C LYS A 388 1.71 -21.31 4.79
N HIS A 389 2.54 -22.32 4.47
CA HIS A 389 3.11 -22.50 3.14
C HIS A 389 2.23 -23.31 2.18
N CYS A 390 1.18 -23.98 2.69
CA CYS A 390 0.22 -24.72 1.87
C CYS A 390 -1.20 -24.43 2.36
N SER A 391 -1.79 -23.38 1.82
CA SER A 391 -3.13 -22.90 2.19
C SER A 391 -3.78 -22.12 1.04
N CYS A 392 -5.11 -22.13 1.05
CA CYS A 392 -5.96 -21.42 0.09
C CYS A 392 -7.21 -20.89 0.80
N VAL A 393 -7.64 -19.68 0.44
CA VAL A 393 -8.93 -19.11 0.83
C VAL A 393 -9.71 -18.80 -0.44
N VAL A 394 -10.97 -19.25 -0.49
CA VAL A 394 -11.93 -18.94 -1.56
C VAL A 394 -12.74 -17.72 -1.15
N ARG A 395 -12.75 -16.70 -1.99
CA ARG A 395 -13.40 -15.41 -1.73
C ARG A 395 -14.35 -15.03 -2.84
N GLU A 396 -15.44 -14.38 -2.48
CA GLU A 396 -16.35 -13.74 -3.45
C GLU A 396 -15.62 -12.69 -4.29
N ALA A 397 -15.91 -12.68 -5.57
CA ALA A 397 -15.45 -11.65 -6.51
C ALA A 397 -16.54 -11.47 -7.60
N PRO A 398 -17.75 -11.01 -7.24
CA PRO A 398 -18.82 -10.87 -8.20
C PRO A 398 -18.51 -9.78 -9.23
N GLU A 399 -18.80 -10.04 -10.48
CA GLU A 399 -18.72 -9.08 -11.57
C GLU A 399 -20.10 -8.57 -11.95
N SER A 400 -20.18 -7.36 -12.50
CA SER A 400 -21.39 -6.71 -12.98
C SER A 400 -21.18 -6.20 -14.41
N GLU A 401 -22.21 -6.32 -15.23
CA GLU A 401 -22.22 -5.74 -16.58
C GLU A 401 -22.46 -4.22 -16.56
N GLU A 402 -23.18 -3.72 -15.56
CA GLU A 402 -23.54 -2.30 -15.46
C GLU A 402 -22.47 -1.49 -14.71
N ASP A 403 -21.83 -2.10 -13.73
CA ASP A 403 -20.89 -1.44 -12.84
C ASP A 403 -19.50 -2.06 -12.92
N ILE A 404 -18.50 -1.29 -12.53
CA ILE A 404 -17.11 -1.73 -12.37
C ILE A 404 -16.63 -1.46 -10.96
N ASP A 405 -16.02 -2.46 -10.34
CA ASP A 405 -15.36 -2.35 -9.03
C ASP A 405 -13.87 -2.09 -9.27
N ILE A 406 -13.44 -0.84 -9.07
CA ILE A 406 -12.06 -0.38 -9.30
C ILE A 406 -11.32 -0.35 -7.98
N VAL A 407 -10.18 -1.06 -7.89
CA VAL A 407 -9.32 -1.00 -6.71
C VAL A 407 -8.88 0.45 -6.45
N ALA A 408 -9.14 0.97 -5.24
CA ALA A 408 -8.95 2.39 -4.95
C ALA A 408 -7.48 2.85 -5.14
N ALA A 409 -6.52 1.96 -4.93
CA ALA A 409 -5.11 2.24 -5.19
C ALA A 409 -4.83 2.62 -6.65
N ALA A 410 -5.58 2.08 -7.62
CA ALA A 410 -5.37 2.41 -9.03
C ALA A 410 -5.81 3.84 -9.37
N LEU A 411 -6.81 4.39 -8.67
CA LEU A 411 -7.30 5.76 -8.94
C LEU A 411 -6.21 6.82 -8.80
N VAL A 412 -5.28 6.61 -7.87
CA VAL A 412 -4.20 7.56 -7.52
C VAL A 412 -2.89 7.33 -8.26
N GLU A 413 -2.85 6.32 -9.14
CA GLU A 413 -1.68 6.01 -9.95
C GLU A 413 -1.49 7.01 -11.09
N LYS A 414 -0.23 7.28 -11.41
CA LYS A 414 0.14 8.12 -12.55
C LYS A 414 -0.17 7.42 -13.87
N ILE A 415 -0.51 8.21 -14.88
CA ILE A 415 -0.68 7.70 -16.25
C ILE A 415 0.68 7.38 -16.86
N GLN A 416 1.22 6.21 -16.63
CA GLN A 416 2.31 5.52 -17.38
C GLN A 416 3.62 6.29 -17.64
N GLN A 417 3.74 7.54 -17.21
CA GLN A 417 4.96 8.33 -17.34
C GLN A 417 5.42 8.78 -15.95
N PRO A 418 6.68 8.54 -15.56
CA PRO A 418 7.13 8.89 -14.21
C PRO A 418 7.15 10.40 -13.95
N ASP A 419 7.27 11.22 -14.99
CA ASP A 419 7.39 12.67 -14.95
C ASP A 419 6.05 13.42 -15.10
N THR A 420 4.92 12.72 -15.06
CA THR A 420 3.60 13.36 -15.11
C THR A 420 2.96 13.46 -13.73
N ASP A 421 2.14 14.48 -13.53
CA ASP A 421 1.23 14.62 -12.39
C ASP A 421 -0.21 14.24 -12.75
N GLU A 422 -0.44 13.81 -13.99
CA GLU A 422 -1.71 13.25 -14.42
C GLU A 422 -1.89 11.86 -13.80
N THR A 423 -3.03 11.63 -13.18
CA THR A 423 -3.38 10.36 -12.54
C THR A 423 -4.58 9.72 -13.22
N LEU A 424 -4.77 8.40 -13.03
CA LEU A 424 -5.88 7.68 -13.64
C LEU A 424 -7.23 8.29 -13.28
N VAL A 425 -7.43 8.76 -12.04
CA VAL A 425 -8.68 9.42 -11.65
C VAL A 425 -8.90 10.74 -12.38
N LYS A 426 -7.88 11.57 -12.55
CA LYS A 426 -7.99 12.81 -13.34
C LYS A 426 -8.27 12.51 -14.80
N HIS A 427 -7.55 11.55 -15.38
CA HIS A 427 -7.62 11.17 -16.78
C HIS A 427 -9.00 10.58 -17.17
N VAL A 428 -9.44 9.55 -16.47
CA VAL A 428 -10.67 8.81 -16.82
C VAL A 428 -11.92 9.64 -16.57
N TRP A 429 -11.99 10.39 -15.46
CA TRP A 429 -13.14 11.25 -15.13
C TRP A 429 -13.02 12.68 -15.66
N LYS A 430 -11.93 13.01 -16.38
CA LYS A 430 -11.67 14.34 -16.97
C LYS A 430 -11.80 15.46 -15.92
N LEU A 431 -11.10 15.30 -14.81
CA LEU A 431 -11.13 16.23 -13.67
C LEU A 431 -10.16 17.42 -13.89
N ASP A 432 -10.33 18.12 -14.98
CA ASP A 432 -9.47 19.19 -15.47
C ASP A 432 -9.67 20.54 -14.74
N THR A 433 -10.79 20.73 -14.02
CA THR A 433 -11.03 21.93 -13.22
C THR A 433 -11.13 21.63 -11.72
N GLU A 434 -10.87 22.64 -10.88
CA GLU A 434 -10.97 22.49 -9.43
C GLU A 434 -12.39 22.10 -8.99
N GLU A 435 -13.42 22.69 -9.62
CA GLU A 435 -14.82 22.41 -9.32
C GLU A 435 -15.15 20.93 -9.56
N LYS A 436 -14.65 20.33 -10.65
CA LYS A 436 -14.85 18.91 -10.95
C LYS A 436 -14.14 18.04 -9.92
N ARG A 437 -12.91 18.40 -9.53
CA ARG A 437 -12.14 17.69 -8.49
C ARG A 437 -12.85 17.75 -7.14
N ILE A 438 -13.35 18.92 -6.76
CA ILE A 438 -14.14 19.11 -5.53
C ILE A 438 -15.41 18.25 -5.56
N ALA A 439 -16.17 18.27 -6.66
CA ALA A 439 -17.40 17.50 -6.79
C ALA A 439 -17.16 16.00 -6.71
N PHE A 440 -16.11 15.49 -7.38
CA PHE A 440 -15.69 14.10 -7.30
C PHE A 440 -15.29 13.71 -5.87
N MET A 441 -14.43 14.51 -5.23
CA MET A 441 -13.94 14.24 -3.88
C MET A 441 -15.07 14.31 -2.84
N ASP A 442 -15.98 15.26 -2.94
CA ASP A 442 -17.13 15.40 -2.04
C ASP A 442 -18.03 14.15 -2.09
N ARG A 443 -18.33 13.66 -3.30
CA ARG A 443 -19.09 12.41 -3.49
C ARG A 443 -18.34 11.20 -2.95
N TYR A 444 -17.03 11.13 -3.21
CA TYR A 444 -16.17 10.04 -2.73
C TYR A 444 -16.17 9.95 -1.20
N ILE A 445 -15.90 11.07 -0.51
CA ILE A 445 -15.89 11.15 0.95
C ILE A 445 -17.26 10.78 1.52
N GLN A 446 -18.32 11.38 0.99
CA GLN A 446 -19.69 11.10 1.46
C GLN A 446 -20.00 9.61 1.43
N THR A 447 -19.75 8.98 0.29
CA THR A 447 -20.08 7.55 0.08
C THR A 447 -19.17 6.64 0.91
N ALA A 448 -17.87 6.98 1.05
CA ALA A 448 -16.93 6.21 1.86
C ALA A 448 -17.29 6.26 3.36
N LEU A 449 -17.66 7.42 3.88
CA LEU A 449 -18.11 7.54 5.28
C LEU A 449 -19.41 6.77 5.52
N GLN A 450 -20.35 6.81 4.58
CA GLN A 450 -21.58 6.01 4.65
C GLN A 450 -21.31 4.50 4.59
N ALA A 451 -20.22 4.08 3.92
CA ALA A 451 -19.81 2.68 3.84
C ALA A 451 -19.13 2.18 5.11
N PHE A 452 -18.13 2.91 5.62
CA PHE A 452 -17.18 2.38 6.61
C PHE A 452 -17.44 2.82 8.06
N VAL A 453 -18.16 3.92 8.28
CA VAL A 453 -18.45 4.41 9.64
C VAL A 453 -19.55 3.58 10.34
N PRO A 454 -20.67 3.21 9.70
CA PRO A 454 -21.75 2.48 10.38
C PRO A 454 -21.34 1.13 10.99
N PRO A 455 -20.58 0.24 10.32
CA PRO A 455 -20.12 -1.00 10.95
C PRO A 455 -19.26 -0.76 12.19
N LEU A 456 -18.49 0.33 12.20
CA LEU A 456 -17.64 0.68 13.34
C LEU A 456 -18.46 1.22 14.51
N ILE A 457 -19.29 2.24 14.30
CA ILE A 457 -20.08 2.85 15.39
C ILE A 457 -21.12 1.86 15.94
N ASN A 458 -21.84 1.17 15.04
CA ASN A 458 -22.96 0.34 15.45
C ASN A 458 -22.53 -1.02 15.99
N ASN A 459 -21.42 -1.60 15.46
CA ASN A 459 -21.07 -2.98 15.75
C ASN A 459 -19.63 -3.15 16.26
N GLY A 460 -18.84 -2.07 16.36
CA GLY A 460 -17.44 -2.14 16.79
C GLY A 460 -16.51 -2.81 15.78
N VAL A 461 -16.86 -2.82 14.48
CA VAL A 461 -16.08 -3.47 13.44
C VAL A 461 -15.45 -2.42 12.51
N ALA A 462 -14.14 -2.28 12.56
CA ALA A 462 -13.36 -1.47 11.64
C ALA A 462 -12.76 -2.34 10.54
N PHE A 463 -13.11 -2.07 9.28
CA PHE A 463 -12.46 -2.68 8.14
C PHE A 463 -11.12 -2.00 7.85
N GLU A 464 -10.17 -2.78 7.34
CA GLU A 464 -8.87 -2.26 6.87
C GLU A 464 -9.05 -1.60 5.50
N ALA A 465 -9.66 -0.39 5.49
CA ALA A 465 -10.10 0.32 4.30
C ALA A 465 -8.97 1.09 3.61
N HIS A 466 -7.81 0.46 3.37
CA HIS A 466 -6.75 1.04 2.55
C HIS A 466 -6.95 0.73 1.06
N GLY A 467 -6.24 1.44 0.19
CA GLY A 467 -6.46 1.42 -1.25
C GLY A 467 -6.39 0.05 -1.94
N GLN A 468 -5.66 -0.93 -1.39
CA GLN A 468 -5.57 -2.30 -1.94
C GLN A 468 -6.78 -3.18 -1.58
N ASN A 469 -7.36 -2.99 -0.40
CA ASN A 469 -8.48 -3.80 0.09
C ASN A 469 -9.85 -3.19 -0.24
N THR A 470 -9.85 -1.92 -0.61
CA THR A 470 -11.06 -1.17 -0.98
C THR A 470 -11.17 -1.08 -2.50
N MET A 471 -12.34 -1.39 -3.02
CA MET A 471 -12.71 -1.09 -4.39
C MET A 471 -13.84 -0.07 -4.39
N VAL A 472 -13.85 0.77 -5.40
CA VAL A 472 -14.87 1.81 -5.63
C VAL A 472 -15.75 1.38 -6.79
N ARG A 473 -17.04 1.30 -6.56
CA ARG A 473 -18.02 0.90 -7.58
C ARG A 473 -18.47 2.10 -8.38
N PHE A 474 -18.25 2.04 -9.69
CA PHE A 474 -18.69 3.05 -10.63
C PHE A 474 -19.60 2.44 -11.69
N ASN A 475 -20.62 3.20 -12.11
CA ASN A 475 -21.39 2.82 -13.28
C ASN A 475 -20.55 2.96 -14.55
N ARG A 476 -20.49 1.91 -15.37
CA ARG A 476 -19.64 1.87 -16.58
C ARG A 476 -19.99 2.92 -17.62
N LYS A 477 -21.29 3.28 -17.74
CA LYS A 477 -21.76 4.23 -18.76
C LYS A 477 -21.60 5.68 -18.33
N THR A 478 -21.92 5.97 -17.06
CA THR A 478 -21.97 7.36 -16.57
C THR A 478 -20.73 7.78 -15.80
N GLY A 479 -19.93 6.83 -15.31
CA GLY A 479 -18.82 7.10 -14.39
C GLY A 479 -19.27 7.51 -12.99
N GLU A 480 -20.57 7.41 -12.68
CA GLU A 480 -21.12 7.77 -11.37
C GLU A 480 -20.67 6.80 -10.29
N LEU A 481 -20.18 7.33 -9.17
CA LEU A 481 -19.80 6.55 -8.00
C LEU A 481 -21.08 6.03 -7.31
N LYS A 482 -21.22 4.71 -7.21
CA LYS A 482 -22.37 4.02 -6.62
C LYS A 482 -22.13 3.58 -5.18
N GLY A 483 -20.92 3.11 -4.85
CA GLY A 483 -20.63 2.54 -3.55
C GLY A 483 -19.19 2.06 -3.42
N PHE A 484 -18.94 1.29 -2.37
CA PHE A 484 -17.67 0.69 -2.07
C PHE A 484 -17.76 -0.82 -1.92
N VAL A 485 -16.66 -1.49 -2.17
CA VAL A 485 -16.51 -2.91 -1.94
C VAL A 485 -15.28 -3.10 -1.05
N ILE A 486 -15.38 -3.91 -0.01
CA ILE A 486 -14.28 -4.24 0.89
C ILE A 486 -13.98 -5.74 0.85
N ARG A 487 -12.70 -6.08 0.85
CA ARG A 487 -12.19 -7.46 0.85
C ARG A 487 -11.05 -7.62 1.83
N ASP A 488 -10.72 -8.87 2.19
CA ASP A 488 -9.60 -9.28 3.05
C ASP A 488 -9.82 -8.91 4.52
N PHE A 489 -10.05 -9.93 5.35
CA PHE A 489 -10.35 -9.73 6.77
C PHE A 489 -9.15 -9.92 7.69
N GLY A 490 -7.95 -10.16 7.13
CA GLY A 490 -6.75 -10.42 7.92
C GLY A 490 -6.24 -9.24 8.74
N GLY A 491 -6.65 -8.01 8.40
CA GLY A 491 -6.22 -6.77 9.05
C GLY A 491 -7.33 -5.97 9.72
N ILE A 492 -8.56 -6.49 9.81
CA ILE A 492 -9.65 -5.79 10.50
C ILE A 492 -9.43 -5.73 12.01
N LYS A 493 -10.14 -4.83 12.67
CA LYS A 493 -10.28 -4.78 14.12
C LYS A 493 -11.74 -4.86 14.51
N ALA A 494 -12.05 -5.73 15.49
CA ALA A 494 -13.40 -5.84 16.01
C ALA A 494 -13.40 -5.89 17.54
N HIS A 495 -14.16 -4.99 18.15
CA HIS A 495 -14.35 -4.92 19.59
C HIS A 495 -15.44 -5.93 19.99
N ASN A 496 -14.98 -7.04 20.57
CA ASN A 496 -15.83 -8.23 20.78
C ASN A 496 -17.03 -7.96 21.70
N GLU A 497 -16.88 -7.12 22.72
CA GLU A 497 -17.99 -6.75 23.63
C GLU A 497 -19.09 -5.99 22.91
N THR A 498 -18.72 -5.00 22.07
CA THR A 498 -19.69 -4.25 21.27
C THR A 498 -20.37 -5.18 20.26
N LEU A 499 -19.62 -6.04 19.59
CA LEU A 499 -20.15 -7.00 18.63
C LEU A 499 -21.14 -7.96 19.28
N LYS A 500 -20.81 -8.51 20.45
CA LYS A 500 -21.69 -9.39 21.22
C LYS A 500 -22.98 -8.67 21.63
N LYS A 501 -22.86 -7.43 22.13
CA LYS A 501 -24.01 -6.63 22.56
C LYS A 501 -24.96 -6.29 21.40
N THR A 502 -24.42 -5.95 20.22
CA THR A 502 -25.20 -5.40 19.11
C THR A 502 -25.62 -6.46 18.08
N CYS A 503 -24.82 -7.48 17.86
CA CYS A 503 -25.05 -8.53 16.88
C CYS A 503 -25.41 -9.90 17.51
N GLY A 504 -25.22 -10.06 18.82
CA GLY A 504 -25.45 -11.33 19.52
C GLY A 504 -24.47 -12.44 19.15
N VAL A 505 -23.28 -12.08 18.64
CA VAL A 505 -22.23 -13.04 18.23
C VAL A 505 -20.90 -12.67 18.86
N GLU A 506 -20.06 -13.68 19.04
CA GLU A 506 -18.66 -13.54 19.43
C GLU A 506 -17.76 -13.90 18.22
N LEU A 507 -16.55 -13.36 18.21
CA LEU A 507 -15.56 -13.68 17.19
C LEU A 507 -15.04 -15.12 17.39
N ASP A 508 -15.13 -15.94 16.34
CA ASP A 508 -14.50 -17.25 16.30
C ASP A 508 -13.04 -17.08 15.83
N VAL A 509 -12.13 -16.92 16.78
CA VAL A 509 -10.71 -16.65 16.53
C VAL A 509 -9.80 -17.67 17.21
N LEU A 510 -8.62 -17.86 16.66
CA LEU A 510 -7.55 -18.58 17.35
C LEU A 510 -6.95 -17.69 18.47
N PRO A 511 -6.34 -18.29 19.51
CA PRO A 511 -5.60 -17.53 20.52
C PRO A 511 -4.59 -16.57 19.90
N ASP A 512 -4.37 -15.44 20.52
CA ASP A 512 -3.43 -14.38 20.06
C ASP A 512 -3.79 -13.76 18.69
N SER A 513 -5.06 -13.80 18.32
CA SER A 513 -5.55 -13.20 17.09
C SER A 513 -5.54 -11.68 17.16
N THR A 514 -4.85 -11.04 16.22
CA THR A 514 -4.72 -9.58 16.16
C THR A 514 -5.99 -8.85 15.70
N VAL A 515 -7.03 -9.55 15.25
CA VAL A 515 -8.29 -8.93 14.82
C VAL A 515 -9.16 -8.49 16.00
N VAL A 516 -8.96 -9.08 17.18
CA VAL A 516 -9.68 -8.68 18.40
C VAL A 516 -9.11 -7.36 18.89
N ALA A 517 -9.99 -6.38 19.08
CA ALA A 517 -9.68 -5.12 19.72
C ALA A 517 -10.11 -5.13 21.18
N GLU A 518 -9.23 -4.70 22.07
CA GLU A 518 -9.55 -4.55 23.50
C GLU A 518 -10.37 -3.29 23.77
N THR A 519 -10.20 -2.27 22.93
CA THR A 519 -10.89 -0.99 23.05
C THR A 519 -11.45 -0.53 21.71
N MET A 520 -12.47 0.31 21.74
CA MET A 520 -13.01 0.96 20.53
C MET A 520 -11.96 1.89 19.88
N GLU A 521 -11.04 2.46 20.65
CA GLU A 521 -9.99 3.32 20.12
C GLU A 521 -9.03 2.56 19.17
N GLU A 522 -8.79 1.26 19.40
CA GLU A 522 -8.03 0.45 18.44
C GLU A 522 -8.75 0.33 17.10
N CYS A 523 -10.08 0.26 17.11
CA CYS A 523 -10.90 0.26 15.91
C CYS A 523 -10.87 1.63 15.23
N TYR A 524 -10.97 2.74 16.00
CA TYR A 524 -10.85 4.11 15.48
C TYR A 524 -9.49 4.33 14.84
N LYS A 525 -8.41 3.91 15.50
CA LYS A 525 -7.04 3.98 15.00
C LYS A 525 -6.88 3.29 13.65
N LEU A 526 -7.44 2.08 13.49
CA LEU A 526 -7.38 1.37 12.22
C LEU A 526 -8.10 2.13 11.11
N LEU A 527 -9.34 2.56 11.34
CA LEU A 527 -10.11 3.29 10.33
C LEU A 527 -9.45 4.62 9.97
N TYR A 528 -8.93 5.36 10.97
CA TYR A 528 -8.19 6.60 10.71
C TYR A 528 -6.99 6.34 9.80
N HIS A 529 -6.14 5.39 10.18
CA HIS A 529 -4.92 5.10 9.43
C HIS A 529 -5.21 4.66 7.99
N THR A 530 -6.21 3.80 7.79
CA THR A 530 -6.46 3.20 6.48
C THR A 530 -7.30 4.08 5.57
N LEU A 531 -8.39 4.64 6.06
CA LEU A 531 -9.31 5.45 5.24
C LEU A 531 -8.85 6.92 5.15
N PHE A 532 -8.49 7.56 6.26
CA PHE A 532 -8.21 8.99 6.27
C PHE A 532 -6.74 9.28 5.94
N HIS A 533 -5.81 8.69 6.69
CA HIS A 533 -4.39 8.97 6.51
C HIS A 533 -3.81 8.32 5.23
N SER A 534 -4.28 7.16 4.82
CA SER A 534 -3.77 6.48 3.63
C SER A 534 -4.59 6.83 2.38
N GLN A 535 -5.92 6.56 2.38
CA GLN A 535 -6.73 6.63 1.16
C GLN A 535 -7.18 8.07 0.84
N PHE A 536 -7.84 8.77 1.78
CA PHE A 536 -8.29 10.15 1.53
C PHE A 536 -7.11 11.10 1.33
N HIS A 537 -6.10 11.02 2.19
CA HIS A 537 -4.92 11.88 2.10
C HIS A 537 -4.27 11.81 0.72
N ARG A 538 -4.05 10.59 0.20
CA ARG A 538 -3.46 10.42 -1.12
C ARG A 538 -4.38 10.94 -2.23
N LEU A 539 -5.68 10.63 -2.18
CA LEU A 539 -6.63 11.10 -3.20
C LEU A 539 -6.78 12.63 -3.19
N ILE A 540 -6.84 13.25 -2.02
CA ILE A 540 -6.88 14.71 -1.84
C ILE A 540 -5.64 15.36 -2.46
N ARG A 541 -4.43 14.77 -2.25
CA ARG A 541 -3.18 15.31 -2.83
C ARG A 541 -3.17 15.21 -4.35
N VAL A 542 -3.47 14.06 -4.91
CA VAL A 542 -3.45 13.88 -6.37
C VAL A 542 -4.53 14.68 -7.10
N LEU A 543 -5.58 15.10 -6.38
CA LEU A 543 -6.61 16.01 -6.89
C LEU A 543 -6.29 17.49 -6.66
N ASP A 544 -5.09 17.84 -6.15
CA ASP A 544 -4.63 19.19 -5.85
C ASP A 544 -5.55 19.96 -4.87
N LEU A 545 -6.14 19.23 -3.90
CA LEU A 545 -7.06 19.78 -2.90
C LEU A 545 -6.49 19.78 -1.48
N HIS A 546 -5.19 19.48 -1.33
CA HIS A 546 -4.53 19.39 -0.02
C HIS A 546 -4.08 20.77 0.46
N HIS A 547 -3.22 21.45 -0.30
CA HIS A 547 -2.57 22.68 0.12
C HIS A 547 -3.53 23.88 0.23
N ASN A 548 -4.59 23.89 -0.56
CA ASN A 548 -5.67 24.87 -0.44
C ASN A 548 -6.69 24.53 0.67
N GLY A 549 -6.51 23.41 1.39
CA GLY A 549 -7.36 22.96 2.49
C GLY A 549 -8.75 22.44 2.09
N ARG A 550 -9.13 22.53 0.79
CA ARG A 550 -10.48 22.19 0.31
C ARG A 550 -10.85 20.73 0.56
N GLY A 551 -9.92 19.80 0.31
CA GLY A 551 -10.17 18.38 0.52
C GLY A 551 -10.50 18.06 1.98
N TRP A 552 -9.76 18.64 2.92
CA TRP A 552 -9.98 18.41 4.35
C TRP A 552 -11.21 19.14 4.89
N GLU A 553 -11.56 20.29 4.33
CA GLU A 553 -12.84 20.97 4.60
C GLU A 553 -14.03 20.05 4.26
N LEU A 554 -14.00 19.38 3.10
CA LEU A 554 -15.02 18.40 2.69
C LEU A 554 -15.07 17.22 3.66
N VAL A 555 -13.92 16.67 4.08
CA VAL A 555 -13.86 15.58 5.06
C VAL A 555 -14.55 15.99 6.36
N ARG A 556 -14.18 17.15 6.93
CA ARG A 556 -14.80 17.65 8.18
C ARG A 556 -16.30 17.86 8.04
N LYS A 557 -16.74 18.47 6.93
CA LYS A 557 -18.16 18.69 6.63
C LYS A 557 -18.95 17.39 6.57
N ARG A 558 -18.45 16.38 5.86
CA ARG A 558 -19.14 15.10 5.70
C ARG A 558 -19.07 14.22 6.93
N PHE A 559 -17.97 14.27 7.68
CA PHE A 559 -17.80 13.54 8.92
C PHE A 559 -18.87 13.94 9.96
N LYS A 560 -19.10 15.26 10.14
CA LYS A 560 -20.16 15.80 11.02
C LYS A 560 -21.58 15.37 10.66
N GLN A 561 -21.82 14.95 9.42
CA GLN A 561 -23.13 14.46 8.98
C GLN A 561 -23.36 12.98 9.34
N VAL A 562 -22.29 12.22 9.59
CA VAL A 562 -22.35 10.78 9.82
C VAL A 562 -22.05 10.41 11.28
N VAL A 563 -21.18 11.16 11.94
CA VAL A 563 -20.76 10.91 13.32
C VAL A 563 -21.36 11.99 14.23
N PRO A 564 -22.21 11.63 15.24
CA PRO A 564 -22.73 12.56 16.23
C PRO A 564 -21.61 13.22 17.04
N GLU A 565 -21.79 14.48 17.43
CA GLU A 565 -20.77 15.23 18.18
C GLU A 565 -20.53 14.67 19.62
N ASP A 566 -21.51 13.96 20.17
CA ASP A 566 -21.42 13.29 21.47
C ASP A 566 -20.84 11.86 21.39
N ASP A 567 -20.56 11.35 20.20
CA ASP A 567 -19.90 10.04 20.04
C ASP A 567 -18.40 10.15 20.33
N PRO A 568 -17.79 9.22 21.09
CA PRO A 568 -16.35 9.22 21.35
C PRO A 568 -15.48 9.22 20.07
N MET A 569 -15.97 8.67 18.97
CA MET A 569 -15.31 8.73 17.68
C MET A 569 -15.16 10.18 17.19
N TYR A 570 -16.14 11.05 17.46
CA TYR A 570 -16.06 12.46 17.06
C TYR A 570 -14.86 13.14 17.71
N THR A 571 -14.72 13.03 19.03
CA THR A 571 -13.56 13.58 19.76
C THR A 571 -12.24 13.01 19.23
N TYR A 572 -12.17 11.69 18.99
CA TYR A 572 -10.95 11.06 18.48
C TYR A 572 -10.52 11.63 17.11
N PHE A 573 -11.44 11.85 16.17
CA PHE A 573 -11.14 12.28 14.81
C PHE A 573 -11.08 13.81 14.66
N MET A 574 -11.91 14.57 15.40
CA MET A 574 -12.14 15.99 15.14
C MET A 574 -11.48 16.94 16.16
N GLU A 575 -11.01 16.44 17.30
CA GLU A 575 -10.48 17.29 18.36
C GLU A 575 -9.02 17.02 18.69
N GLN A 576 -8.53 15.80 18.45
CA GLN A 576 -7.13 15.46 18.71
C GLN A 576 -6.22 16.05 17.62
N ARG A 577 -5.26 16.90 18.03
CA ARG A 577 -4.29 17.49 17.09
C ARG A 577 -3.31 16.48 16.49
N LYS A 578 -3.03 15.42 17.25
CA LYS A 578 -2.15 14.31 16.83
C LYS A 578 -2.89 12.99 17.03
N VAL A 579 -2.66 12.08 16.14
CA VAL A 579 -3.21 10.72 16.14
C VAL A 579 -2.10 9.71 15.98
N PRO A 580 -2.25 8.48 16.50
CA PRO A 580 -1.25 7.44 16.32
C PRO A 580 -1.09 7.06 14.85
N GLY A 581 0.09 7.29 14.29
CA GLY A 581 0.47 6.89 12.95
C GLY A 581 1.41 5.68 12.96
N LYS A 582 1.22 4.77 12.04
CA LYS A 582 2.03 3.54 11.93
C LYS A 582 3.43 3.85 11.41
N CYS A 583 4.46 3.37 12.12
CA CYS A 583 5.86 3.62 11.84
C CYS A 583 6.52 2.43 11.14
N LEU A 584 6.64 2.50 9.81
CA LEU A 584 7.14 1.40 8.98
C LEU A 584 8.64 1.13 9.20
N MET A 585 9.46 2.18 9.21
CA MET A 585 10.91 2.05 9.39
C MET A 585 11.28 1.73 10.83
N ARG A 586 10.60 2.31 11.82
CA ARG A 586 10.81 1.93 13.24
C ARG A 586 10.48 0.47 13.50
N MET A 587 9.41 -0.07 12.90
CA MET A 587 9.11 -1.51 12.99
C MET A 587 10.24 -2.35 12.38
N LYS A 588 10.78 -1.94 11.23
CA LYS A 588 11.91 -2.64 10.61
C LYS A 588 13.16 -2.61 11.49
N LEU A 589 13.51 -1.45 12.05
CA LEU A 589 14.65 -1.29 12.95
C LEU A 589 14.54 -2.14 14.23
N ASN A 590 13.32 -2.40 14.69
CA ASN A 590 13.06 -3.24 15.87
C ASN A 590 12.73 -4.71 15.49
N GLU A 591 12.90 -5.09 14.23
CA GLU A 591 12.59 -6.43 13.71
C GLU A 591 11.16 -6.91 14.02
N LEU A 592 10.23 -5.95 14.17
CA LEU A 592 8.83 -6.20 14.47
C LEU A 592 8.02 -6.26 13.17
N TYR A 593 7.20 -7.31 13.06
CA TYR A 593 6.35 -7.50 11.87
C TYR A 593 4.85 -7.34 12.17
N ARG A 594 4.42 -7.71 13.38
CA ARG A 594 3.01 -7.67 13.77
C ARG A 594 2.72 -6.75 14.94
N ASP A 595 3.69 -6.52 15.80
CA ASP A 595 3.57 -5.56 16.88
C ASP A 595 3.82 -4.17 16.29
N TYR A 596 2.74 -3.46 16.01
CA TYR A 596 2.80 -2.16 15.37
C TYR A 596 3.37 -1.12 16.32
N ILE A 597 4.41 -0.41 15.85
CA ILE A 597 4.87 0.82 16.50
C ILE A 597 4.09 1.99 15.90
N TYR A 598 3.52 2.80 16.78
CA TYR A 598 2.78 4.00 16.45
C TYR A 598 3.42 5.20 17.13
N GLU A 599 3.59 6.29 16.40
CA GLU A 599 4.02 7.59 16.93
C GLU A 599 2.93 8.64 16.67
N PRO A 600 2.85 9.69 17.50
CA PRO A 600 1.89 10.76 17.29
C PRO A 600 2.21 11.56 16.03
N LEU A 601 1.38 11.45 15.01
CA LEU A 601 1.46 12.20 13.75
C LEU A 601 0.42 13.31 13.69
N PRO A 602 0.62 14.37 12.90
CA PRO A 602 -0.39 15.40 12.65
C PRO A 602 -1.72 14.78 12.21
N ASN A 603 -2.81 15.24 12.81
CA ASN A 603 -4.14 14.83 12.38
C ASN A 603 -4.52 15.55 11.10
N MET A 604 -4.46 14.85 9.98
CA MET A 604 -4.71 15.41 8.66
C MET A 604 -6.12 15.96 8.48
N ILE A 605 -7.11 15.43 9.22
CA ILE A 605 -8.49 15.96 9.18
C ILE A 605 -8.52 17.43 9.61
N LEU A 606 -7.62 17.83 10.50
CA LEU A 606 -7.53 19.21 11.01
C LEU A 606 -6.61 20.10 10.18
N SER A 607 -6.00 19.58 9.09
CA SER A 607 -5.16 20.36 8.19
C SER A 607 -5.93 21.57 7.65
N GLN A 608 -5.27 22.72 7.65
CA GLN A 608 -5.77 24.01 7.18
C GLN A 608 -5.08 24.39 5.87
N PRO A 609 -5.60 25.37 5.13
CA PRO A 609 -4.86 25.92 3.99
C PRO A 609 -3.43 26.29 4.38
N HIS A 610 -2.47 25.80 3.61
CA HIS A 610 -1.06 26.08 3.87
C HIS A 610 -0.73 27.50 3.46
N SER A 611 -0.10 28.25 4.36
CA SER A 611 0.49 29.56 4.09
C SER A 611 1.98 29.48 4.32
N MET A 612 2.77 30.16 3.49
CA MET A 612 4.22 30.29 3.71
C MET A 612 4.46 30.87 5.11
N PRO A 613 5.41 30.30 5.86
CA PRO A 613 5.75 30.76 7.20
C PRO A 613 6.39 32.15 7.21
#